data_68b5f0265da671094c4f5e7faa984738
#
_entry.id   68b5f0265da671094c4f5e7faa984738
#
_cell.length_a   1.000
_cell.length_b   1.000
_cell.length_c   1.000
_cell.angle_alpha   90.00
_cell.angle_beta   90.00
_cell.angle_gamma   90.00
#
_symmetry.space_group_name_H-M   'P 1'
#
loop_
_entity.id
_entity.type
_entity.pdbx_description
1 polymer ?
#
loop_
_entity_poly.entity_id
_entity_poly.type
_entity_poly.pdbx_seq_one_letter_code
_entity_poly.pdbx_strand_id
1 'polypeptide(L)'
;MENMKLYGCTTCKKLFPLTEEHFFASSIKRVEKNPSITIPGKCKTCAKEYAKNYRESLIKKKLTRKNKPQCVKYNTQGLLYIIGTTPNNPVKIGITSGTSMKRRLPGLQTSHWLELKILFQSDVIQNLREVETELHNTYKQYNIRGEWFDIPEKKLKQLTSILSKKFRKCVAGPRK
;
A
#
# COMPACT_ATOMS: atom_id res chain seq x y z
N MET A 1 18.90 9.44 -57.13
CA MET A 1 19.27 9.10 -55.73
C MET A 1 18.18 9.72 -54.82
N GLU A 2 17.29 8.84 -54.27
CA GLU A 2 16.24 9.38 -53.37
C GLU A 2 16.88 9.93 -52.09
N ASN A 3 16.54 11.16 -51.78
CA ASN A 3 16.96 11.81 -50.51
C ASN A 3 16.31 11.12 -49.35
N MET A 4 17.00 10.12 -48.77
CA MET A 4 16.48 9.38 -47.61
C MET A 4 16.37 10.29 -46.40
N LYS A 5 15.13 10.61 -45.96
CA LYS A 5 14.87 11.46 -44.78
C LYS A 5 15.40 10.79 -43.52
N LEU A 6 16.22 11.49 -42.74
CA LEU A 6 16.80 11.02 -41.50
C LEU A 6 16.03 11.56 -40.28
N TYR A 7 15.95 10.76 -39.20
CA TYR A 7 15.22 11.06 -37.99
C TYR A 7 16.10 10.97 -36.76
N GLY A 8 15.98 11.93 -35.85
CA GLY A 8 16.83 12.04 -34.67
C GLY A 8 16.39 11.14 -33.51
N CYS A 9 17.35 10.53 -32.82
CA CYS A 9 17.09 9.85 -31.55
C CYS A 9 17.03 10.85 -30.40
N THR A 10 16.03 10.74 -29.52
CA THR A 10 15.89 11.63 -28.33
C THR A 10 17.06 11.53 -27.36
N THR A 11 17.76 10.40 -27.30
CA THR A 11 18.82 10.12 -26.32
C THR A 11 20.21 10.39 -26.88
N CYS A 12 20.63 9.68 -27.95
CA CYS A 12 21.98 9.82 -28.49
C CYS A 12 22.12 10.95 -29.53
N LYS A 13 21.02 11.57 -29.93
CA LYS A 13 20.95 12.64 -30.94
C LYS A 13 21.43 12.26 -32.34
N LYS A 14 21.84 11.00 -32.56
CA LYS A 14 22.24 10.50 -33.86
C LYS A 14 21.02 10.41 -34.79
N LEU A 15 21.29 10.61 -36.08
CA LEU A 15 20.31 10.57 -37.16
C LEU A 15 20.30 9.17 -37.78
N PHE A 16 19.11 8.62 -38.02
CA PHE A 16 18.89 7.29 -38.60
C PHE A 16 17.76 7.32 -39.63
N PRO A 17 17.77 6.46 -40.63
CA PRO A 17 16.59 6.24 -41.47
C PRO A 17 15.42 5.70 -40.63
N LEU A 18 14.19 5.99 -41.05
CA LEU A 18 12.98 5.53 -40.34
C LEU A 18 12.67 4.07 -40.75
N THR A 19 13.44 3.16 -40.20
CA THR A 19 13.30 1.73 -40.49
C THR A 19 13.14 0.93 -39.20
N GLU A 20 12.59 -0.26 -39.29
CA GLU A 20 12.47 -1.18 -38.14
C GLU A 20 13.83 -1.63 -37.58
N GLU A 21 14.91 -1.45 -38.32
CA GLU A 21 16.26 -1.68 -37.80
C GLU A 21 16.60 -0.68 -36.66
N HIS A 22 16.27 0.58 -36.84
CA HIS A 22 16.66 1.65 -35.94
C HIS A 22 15.57 2.07 -34.94
N PHE A 23 14.29 1.97 -35.31
CA PHE A 23 13.15 2.39 -34.48
C PHE A 23 12.15 1.26 -34.29
N PHE A 24 11.30 1.39 -33.27
CA PHE A 24 10.18 0.48 -33.06
C PHE A 24 9.02 0.80 -34.01
N ALA A 25 8.27 -0.22 -34.41
CA ALA A 25 7.12 -0.07 -35.31
C ALA A 25 6.10 0.98 -34.84
N SER A 26 5.90 1.12 -33.54
CA SER A 26 5.04 2.17 -32.94
C SER A 26 5.55 3.59 -33.20
N SER A 27 6.87 3.77 -33.22
CA SER A 27 7.50 5.06 -33.54
C SER A 27 7.38 5.38 -35.03
N ILE A 28 7.52 4.36 -35.88
CA ILE A 28 7.36 4.49 -37.34
C ILE A 28 5.92 4.88 -37.67
N LYS A 29 4.91 4.13 -37.17
CA LYS A 29 3.49 4.43 -37.36
C LYS A 29 3.10 5.84 -36.87
N ARG A 30 3.77 6.35 -35.82
CA ARG A 30 3.52 7.71 -35.32
C ARG A 30 4.01 8.78 -36.30
N VAL A 31 5.14 8.57 -36.96
CA VAL A 31 5.66 9.47 -37.98
C VAL A 31 4.83 9.40 -39.26
N GLU A 32 4.41 8.21 -39.65
CA GLU A 32 3.51 8.00 -40.81
C GLU A 32 2.19 8.78 -40.64
N LYS A 33 1.63 8.77 -39.41
CA LYS A 33 0.41 9.54 -39.09
C LYS A 33 0.65 11.04 -39.04
N ASN A 34 1.86 11.47 -38.70
CA ASN A 34 2.23 12.89 -38.62
C ASN A 34 3.63 13.10 -39.16
N PRO A 35 3.77 13.38 -40.48
CA PRO A 35 5.06 13.56 -41.16
C PRO A 35 5.89 14.76 -40.68
N SER A 36 5.30 15.66 -39.89
CA SER A 36 6.02 16.78 -39.28
C SER A 36 6.94 16.36 -38.13
N ILE A 37 6.78 15.13 -37.62
CA ILE A 37 7.66 14.62 -36.56
C ILE A 37 9.04 14.31 -37.12
N THR A 38 10.07 15.00 -36.63
CA THR A 38 11.46 14.76 -36.96
C THR A 38 12.20 13.90 -35.93
N ILE A 39 11.61 13.74 -34.74
CA ILE A 39 12.17 12.96 -33.63
C ILE A 39 11.11 11.92 -33.18
N PRO A 40 11.13 10.70 -33.76
CA PRO A 40 10.12 9.67 -33.44
C PRO A 40 10.23 9.10 -32.01
N GLY A 41 11.39 9.24 -31.37
CA GLY A 41 11.64 8.74 -30.03
C GLY A 41 13.08 8.26 -29.84
N LYS A 42 13.27 7.27 -28.99
CA LYS A 42 14.58 6.62 -28.78
C LYS A 42 14.84 5.61 -29.89
N CYS A 43 16.07 5.56 -30.43
CA CYS A 43 16.45 4.43 -31.28
C CYS A 43 16.48 3.12 -30.46
N LYS A 44 16.42 1.98 -31.15
CA LYS A 44 16.37 0.65 -30.49
C LYS A 44 17.57 0.41 -29.56
N THR A 45 18.78 0.83 -29.93
CA THR A 45 19.97 0.70 -29.08
C THR A 45 19.81 1.45 -27.76
N CYS A 46 19.47 2.75 -27.83
CA CYS A 46 19.24 3.57 -26.62
C CYS A 46 18.06 3.07 -25.77
N ALA A 47 17.02 2.52 -26.39
CA ALA A 47 15.90 1.96 -25.66
C ALA A 47 16.28 0.67 -24.91
N LYS A 48 17.08 -0.21 -25.54
CA LYS A 48 17.59 -1.43 -24.88
C LYS A 48 18.51 -1.09 -23.69
N GLU A 49 19.41 -0.13 -23.88
CA GLU A 49 20.31 0.33 -22.82
C GLU A 49 19.54 0.96 -21.64
N TYR A 50 18.56 1.81 -21.94
CA TYR A 50 17.68 2.37 -20.92
C TYR A 50 16.94 1.27 -20.13
N ALA A 51 16.39 0.27 -20.83
CA ALA A 51 15.69 -0.84 -20.19
C ALA A 51 16.63 -1.69 -19.30
N LYS A 52 17.89 -1.90 -19.73
CA LYS A 52 18.92 -2.56 -18.94
C LYS A 52 19.21 -1.78 -17.66
N ASN A 53 19.53 -0.51 -17.77
CA ASN A 53 19.86 0.36 -16.64
C ASN A 53 18.68 0.47 -15.64
N TYR A 54 17.45 0.54 -16.15
CA TYR A 54 16.25 0.53 -15.32
C TYR A 54 16.11 -0.77 -14.52
N ARG A 55 16.30 -1.94 -15.14
CA ARG A 55 16.28 -3.23 -14.45
C ARG A 55 17.34 -3.32 -13.35
N GLU A 56 18.56 -2.89 -13.65
CA GLU A 56 19.66 -2.85 -12.67
C GLU A 56 19.32 -1.93 -11.49
N SER A 57 18.72 -0.76 -11.76
CA SER A 57 18.26 0.15 -10.71
C SER A 57 17.21 -0.46 -9.80
N LEU A 58 16.29 -1.25 -10.35
CA LEU A 58 15.28 -1.98 -9.59
C LEU A 58 15.91 -3.07 -8.71
N ILE A 59 16.90 -3.80 -9.24
CA ILE A 59 17.65 -4.80 -8.47
C ILE A 59 18.38 -4.13 -7.30
N LYS A 60 19.11 -3.03 -7.55
CA LYS A 60 19.77 -2.24 -6.49
C LYS A 60 18.77 -1.77 -5.44
N LYS A 61 17.61 -1.25 -5.84
CA LYS A 61 16.54 -0.84 -4.90
C LYS A 61 15.99 -2.01 -4.08
N LYS A 62 15.86 -3.20 -4.66
CA LYS A 62 15.43 -4.40 -3.92
C LYS A 62 16.49 -4.85 -2.91
N LEU A 63 17.77 -4.84 -3.29
CA LEU A 63 18.89 -5.19 -2.40
C LEU A 63 19.01 -4.19 -1.23
N THR A 64 18.92 -2.89 -1.50
CA THR A 64 18.95 -1.87 -0.43
C THR A 64 17.74 -1.95 0.49
N ARG A 65 16.57 -2.39 0.00
CA ARG A 65 15.39 -2.63 0.85
C ARG A 65 15.56 -3.86 1.76
N LYS A 66 16.21 -4.93 1.27
CA LYS A 66 16.53 -6.12 2.10
C LYS A 66 17.57 -5.83 3.18
N ASN A 67 18.52 -4.94 2.90
CA ASN A 67 19.58 -4.55 3.82
C ASN A 67 19.25 -3.32 4.68
N LYS A 68 18.01 -2.78 4.60
CA LYS A 68 17.58 -1.82 5.60
C LYS A 68 17.56 -2.55 6.94
N PRO A 69 18.29 -2.04 7.97
CA PRO A 69 18.17 -2.57 9.31
C PRO A 69 16.68 -2.59 9.63
N GLN A 70 16.21 -3.72 10.17
CA GLN A 70 14.82 -3.85 10.61
C GLN A 70 14.50 -2.59 11.39
N CYS A 71 13.47 -1.90 10.91
CA CYS A 71 13.04 -0.61 11.41
C CYS A 71 13.17 -0.58 12.93
N VAL A 72 14.00 0.31 13.45
CA VAL A 72 14.02 0.66 14.87
C VAL A 72 12.57 0.64 15.33
N LYS A 73 12.28 -0.10 16.40
CA LYS A 73 10.92 -0.22 16.96
C LYS A 73 10.41 1.20 17.20
N TYR A 74 9.71 1.76 16.21
CA TYR A 74 9.04 3.03 16.39
C TYR A 74 8.01 2.79 17.47
N ASN A 75 8.18 3.46 18.59
CA ASN A 75 7.21 3.51 19.67
C ASN A 75 5.94 4.14 19.09
N THR A 76 5.09 3.32 18.48
CA THR A 76 3.90 3.80 17.79
C THR A 76 2.80 4.02 18.81
N GLN A 77 2.54 5.30 19.10
CA GLN A 77 1.36 5.72 19.85
C GLN A 77 0.12 5.70 18.96
N GLY A 78 -1.01 5.32 19.51
CA GLY A 78 -2.28 5.39 18.81
C GLY A 78 -3.37 4.57 19.48
N LEU A 79 -4.40 4.24 18.71
CA LEU A 79 -5.57 3.50 19.18
C LEU A 79 -5.55 2.08 18.65
N LEU A 80 -5.88 1.14 19.52
CA LEU A 80 -6.31 -0.20 19.15
C LEU A 80 -7.83 -0.17 18.96
N TYR A 81 -8.32 -0.81 17.91
CA TYR A 81 -9.74 -0.90 17.64
C TYR A 81 -10.17 -2.30 17.22
N ILE A 82 -11.41 -2.64 17.51
CA ILE A 82 -12.13 -3.77 16.96
C ILE A 82 -13.36 -3.22 16.27
N ILE A 83 -13.52 -3.52 14.99
CA ILE A 83 -14.70 -3.19 14.20
C ILE A 83 -15.29 -4.45 13.62
N GLY A 84 -16.58 -4.43 13.36
CA GLY A 84 -17.27 -5.57 12.73
C GLY A 84 -18.62 -5.17 12.19
N THR A 85 -19.23 -6.11 11.48
CA THR A 85 -20.62 -5.99 11.04
C THR A 85 -21.55 -6.55 12.12
N THR A 86 -22.65 -5.89 12.41
CA THR A 86 -23.68 -6.45 13.31
C THR A 86 -24.71 -7.24 12.50
N PRO A 87 -25.21 -8.37 13.00
CA PRO A 87 -25.03 -8.95 14.34
C PRO A 87 -23.90 -9.97 14.49
N ASN A 88 -23.29 -10.46 13.41
CA ASN A 88 -22.29 -11.53 13.46
C ASN A 88 -21.08 -11.26 12.60
N ASN A 89 -19.93 -11.70 13.09
CA ASN A 89 -18.63 -11.84 12.44
C ASN A 89 -18.63 -11.77 10.88
N PRO A 90 -17.54 -11.32 10.28
CA PRO A 90 -16.20 -11.20 10.84
C PRO A 90 -15.91 -9.85 11.54
N VAL A 91 -14.96 -9.86 12.46
CA VAL A 91 -14.42 -8.67 13.10
C VAL A 91 -12.99 -8.39 12.64
N LYS A 92 -12.64 -7.12 12.55
CA LYS A 92 -11.27 -6.69 12.26
C LYS A 92 -10.63 -6.14 13.52
N ILE A 93 -9.46 -6.67 13.87
CA ILE A 93 -8.58 -6.13 14.92
C ILE A 93 -7.49 -5.32 14.23
N GLY A 94 -7.34 -4.05 14.57
CA GLY A 94 -6.38 -3.18 13.93
C GLY A 94 -5.99 -1.99 14.78
N ILE A 95 -5.05 -1.22 14.26
CA ILE A 95 -4.48 -0.04 14.93
C ILE A 95 -4.54 1.20 14.04
N THR A 96 -4.51 2.36 14.68
CA THR A 96 -4.36 3.64 14.00
C THR A 96 -3.50 4.59 14.81
N SER A 97 -2.62 5.34 14.17
CA SER A 97 -1.80 6.38 14.80
C SER A 97 -2.59 7.63 15.19
N GLY A 98 -3.85 7.71 14.81
CA GLY A 98 -4.73 8.82 15.19
C GLY A 98 -5.24 8.68 16.63
N THR A 99 -5.78 9.78 17.15
CA THR A 99 -6.44 9.83 18.47
C THR A 99 -7.94 9.54 18.40
N SER A 100 -8.48 9.28 17.21
CA SER A 100 -9.91 9.03 16.98
C SER A 100 -10.15 8.17 15.75
N MET A 101 -11.14 7.28 15.82
CA MET A 101 -11.63 6.48 14.70
C MET A 101 -12.43 7.27 13.65
N LYS A 102 -12.79 8.53 13.92
CA LYS A 102 -13.61 9.37 13.01
C LYS A 102 -13.06 9.44 11.59
N ARG A 103 -11.73 9.50 11.44
CA ARG A 103 -11.08 9.51 10.10
C ARG A 103 -10.82 8.12 9.54
N ARG A 104 -10.60 7.14 10.42
CA ARG A 104 -10.21 5.79 9.99
C ARG A 104 -11.40 4.97 9.52
N LEU A 105 -12.53 5.04 10.24
CA LEU A 105 -13.72 4.24 9.97
C LEU A 105 -14.30 4.48 8.57
N PRO A 106 -14.47 5.71 8.07
CA PRO A 106 -14.95 5.94 6.72
C PRO A 106 -14.08 5.30 5.64
N GLY A 107 -12.74 5.38 5.79
CA GLY A 107 -11.82 4.75 4.85
C GLY A 107 -11.88 3.21 4.86
N LEU A 108 -12.22 2.61 5.99
CA LEU A 108 -12.45 1.16 6.09
C LEU A 108 -13.82 0.79 5.52
N GLN A 109 -14.84 1.63 5.73
CA GLN A 109 -16.19 1.43 5.21
C GLN A 109 -16.24 1.40 3.69
N THR A 110 -15.45 2.23 2.98
CA THR A 110 -15.42 2.24 1.50
C THR A 110 -15.00 0.91 0.88
N SER A 111 -14.25 0.10 1.61
CA SER A 111 -13.81 -1.23 1.16
C SER A 111 -14.71 -2.38 1.66
N HIS A 112 -15.79 -2.05 2.38
CA HIS A 112 -16.68 -3.03 2.96
C HIS A 112 -18.14 -2.72 2.63
N TRP A 113 -18.87 -3.70 2.09
CA TRP A 113 -20.25 -3.57 1.60
C TRP A 113 -21.32 -3.58 2.71
N LEU A 114 -20.99 -4.09 3.90
CA LEU A 114 -21.86 -4.02 5.08
C LEU A 114 -21.42 -2.88 5.99
N GLU A 115 -22.37 -2.32 6.75
CA GLU A 115 -22.07 -1.27 7.73
C GLU A 115 -21.13 -1.78 8.82
N LEU A 116 -19.99 -1.10 8.97
CA LEU A 116 -18.98 -1.37 10.00
C LEU A 116 -19.29 -0.58 11.27
N LYS A 117 -19.33 -1.25 12.40
CA LYS A 117 -19.51 -0.63 13.74
C LYS A 117 -18.26 -0.81 14.59
N ILE A 118 -17.96 0.19 15.41
CA ILE A 118 -16.88 0.12 16.38
C ILE A 118 -17.37 -0.69 17.58
N LEU A 119 -16.82 -1.89 17.75
CA LEU A 119 -17.10 -2.78 18.87
C LEU A 119 -16.23 -2.48 20.09
N PHE A 120 -15.01 -1.99 19.83
CA PHE A 120 -14.07 -1.56 20.85
C PHE A 120 -13.12 -0.49 20.29
N GLN A 121 -12.77 0.48 21.12
CA GLN A 121 -11.71 1.45 20.88
C GLN A 121 -10.99 1.71 22.20
N SER A 122 -9.66 1.64 22.21
CA SER A 122 -8.83 1.99 23.37
C SER A 122 -8.65 3.50 23.52
N ASP A 123 -8.13 3.93 24.67
CA ASP A 123 -7.39 5.20 24.76
C ASP A 123 -6.08 5.12 23.98
N VAL A 124 -5.34 6.22 23.90
CA VAL A 124 -4.02 6.25 23.26
C VAL A 124 -3.06 5.39 24.06
N ILE A 125 -2.50 4.36 23.43
CA ILE A 125 -1.56 3.43 24.04
C ILE A 125 -0.20 3.50 23.38
N GLN A 126 0.84 3.18 24.15
CA GLN A 126 2.22 2.99 23.68
C GLN A 126 2.39 1.55 23.16
N ASN A 127 3.44 1.30 22.36
CA ASN A 127 3.77 -0.03 21.85
C ASN A 127 2.63 -0.71 21.10
N LEU A 128 1.85 0.09 20.39
CA LEU A 128 0.61 -0.29 19.75
C LEU A 128 0.76 -1.54 18.83
N ARG A 129 1.88 -1.64 18.10
CA ARG A 129 2.15 -2.79 17.21
C ARG A 129 2.40 -4.09 17.97
N GLU A 130 3.02 -4.02 19.12
CA GLU A 130 3.26 -5.20 19.96
C GLU A 130 1.94 -5.76 20.48
N VAL A 131 1.05 -4.87 20.93
CA VAL A 131 -0.30 -5.24 21.39
C VAL A 131 -1.13 -5.84 20.25
N GLU A 132 -1.10 -5.23 19.06
CA GLU A 132 -1.78 -5.78 17.88
C GLU A 132 -1.26 -7.17 17.53
N THR A 133 0.08 -7.32 17.49
CA THR A 133 0.72 -8.61 17.15
C THR A 133 0.37 -9.69 18.19
N GLU A 134 0.37 -9.35 19.47
CA GLU A 134 -0.03 -10.27 20.55
C GLU A 134 -1.48 -10.73 20.36
N LEU A 135 -2.39 -9.81 20.06
CA LEU A 135 -3.80 -10.14 19.82
C LEU A 135 -3.98 -11.00 18.58
N HIS A 136 -3.31 -10.67 17.47
CA HIS A 136 -3.37 -11.47 16.26
C HIS A 136 -2.86 -12.90 16.49
N ASN A 137 -1.79 -13.06 17.27
CA ASN A 137 -1.25 -14.38 17.62
C ASN A 137 -2.22 -15.16 18.53
N THR A 138 -2.80 -14.50 19.53
CA THR A 138 -3.76 -15.12 20.47
C THR A 138 -5.01 -15.63 19.76
N TYR A 139 -5.49 -14.87 18.77
CA TYR A 139 -6.70 -15.20 18.02
C TYR A 139 -6.44 -15.82 16.65
N LYS A 140 -5.20 -16.24 16.36
CA LYS A 140 -4.76 -16.79 15.06
C LYS A 140 -5.66 -17.92 14.54
N GLN A 141 -6.16 -18.76 15.42
CA GLN A 141 -7.09 -19.88 15.06
C GLN A 141 -8.42 -19.41 14.46
N TYR A 142 -8.81 -18.16 14.70
CA TYR A 142 -10.02 -17.53 14.14
C TYR A 142 -9.72 -16.63 12.95
N ASN A 143 -8.47 -16.56 12.49
CA ASN A 143 -8.10 -15.69 11.38
C ASN A 143 -8.68 -16.20 10.07
N ILE A 144 -9.42 -15.35 9.36
CA ILE A 144 -9.97 -15.63 8.03
C ILE A 144 -8.98 -15.15 6.96
N ARG A 145 -8.60 -13.87 7.05
CA ARG A 145 -7.69 -13.23 6.09
C ARG A 145 -7.15 -11.91 6.64
N GLY A 146 -5.82 -11.75 6.63
CA GLY A 146 -5.16 -10.53 7.11
C GLY A 146 -5.53 -10.21 8.55
N GLU A 147 -6.19 -9.08 8.78
CA GLU A 147 -6.59 -8.59 10.10
C GLU A 147 -8.06 -8.91 10.45
N TRP A 148 -8.72 -9.81 9.66
CA TRP A 148 -10.09 -10.23 9.86
C TRP A 148 -10.18 -11.60 10.52
N PHE A 149 -11.07 -11.71 11.51
CA PHE A 149 -11.20 -12.86 12.40
C PHE A 149 -12.67 -13.26 12.57
N ASP A 150 -12.94 -14.55 12.56
CA ASP A 150 -14.25 -15.14 12.90
C ASP A 150 -14.27 -15.57 14.38
N ILE A 151 -14.32 -14.59 15.28
CA ILE A 151 -14.26 -14.81 16.73
C ILE A 151 -15.67 -15.09 17.24
N PRO A 152 -15.94 -16.25 17.92
CA PRO A 152 -17.23 -16.52 18.51
C PRO A 152 -17.69 -15.40 19.46
N GLU A 153 -18.99 -15.07 19.44
CA GLU A 153 -19.56 -13.93 20.16
C GLU A 153 -19.18 -13.88 21.65
N LYS A 154 -19.26 -15.04 22.33
CA LYS A 154 -18.86 -15.17 23.73
C LYS A 154 -17.41 -14.75 23.98
N LYS A 155 -16.52 -15.21 23.11
CA LYS A 155 -15.08 -14.85 23.19
C LYS A 155 -14.83 -13.40 22.81
N LEU A 156 -15.56 -12.86 21.85
CA LEU A 156 -15.48 -11.44 21.46
C LEU A 156 -15.93 -10.54 22.63
N LYS A 157 -17.00 -10.86 23.33
CA LYS A 157 -17.45 -10.15 24.55
C LYS A 157 -16.41 -10.21 25.66
N GLN A 158 -15.77 -11.36 25.87
CA GLN A 158 -14.68 -11.51 26.83
C GLN A 158 -13.47 -10.66 26.43
N LEU A 159 -13.05 -10.71 25.15
CA LEU A 159 -11.94 -9.90 24.62
C LEU A 159 -12.20 -8.40 24.84
N THR A 160 -13.34 -7.89 24.40
CA THR A 160 -13.67 -6.46 24.55
C THR A 160 -13.75 -6.03 26.01
N SER A 161 -14.22 -6.89 26.91
CA SER A 161 -14.22 -6.65 28.35
C SER A 161 -12.81 -6.55 28.93
N ILE A 162 -11.92 -7.50 28.57
CA ILE A 162 -10.51 -7.50 29.00
C ILE A 162 -9.79 -6.24 28.48
N LEU A 163 -9.95 -5.92 27.19
CA LEU A 163 -9.34 -4.76 26.59
C LEU A 163 -9.85 -3.44 27.19
N SER A 164 -11.14 -3.38 27.54
CA SER A 164 -11.74 -2.21 28.20
C SER A 164 -11.14 -1.98 29.59
N LYS A 165 -10.89 -3.04 30.35
CA LYS A 165 -10.21 -2.94 31.67
C LYS A 165 -8.74 -2.54 31.52
N LYS A 166 -8.04 -3.05 30.50
CA LYS A 166 -6.61 -2.82 30.32
C LYS A 166 -6.28 -1.45 29.70
N PHE A 167 -7.12 -0.95 28.77
CA PHE A 167 -6.79 0.17 27.89
C PHE A 167 -7.82 1.31 27.85
N ARG A 168 -8.85 1.29 28.67
CA ARG A 168 -9.69 2.47 28.89
C ARG A 168 -9.40 3.01 30.29
N LYS A 169 -8.99 4.28 30.35
CA LYS A 169 -9.00 5.00 31.62
C LYS A 169 -10.44 5.04 32.11
N CYS A 170 -10.66 4.67 33.38
CA CYS A 170 -11.92 4.95 34.03
C CYS A 170 -12.13 6.48 33.92
N VAL A 171 -13.08 6.89 33.08
CA VAL A 171 -13.58 8.26 33.15
C VAL A 171 -14.16 8.36 34.53
N ALA A 172 -13.45 9.04 35.43
CA ALA A 172 -14.01 9.41 36.73
C ALA A 172 -15.34 10.12 36.43
N GLY A 173 -16.43 9.54 36.93
CA GLY A 173 -17.76 10.07 36.70
C GLY A 173 -17.79 11.56 37.03
N PRO A 174 -18.75 12.32 36.48
CA PRO A 174 -18.85 13.74 36.71
C PRO A 174 -18.87 14.00 38.23
N ARG A 175 -17.87 14.77 38.69
CA ARG A 175 -17.92 15.28 40.07
C ARG A 175 -19.20 16.09 40.18
N LYS A 176 -20.11 15.59 41.02
CA LYS A 176 -21.32 16.32 41.43
C LYS A 176 -20.94 17.64 42.09
#